data_965031dc3f4ac4d2fcd8f955ef9a6a41
#
_entry.id   965031dc3f4ac4d2fcd8f955ef9a6a41
#
_cell.length_a   1.000
_cell.length_b   1.000
_cell.length_c   1.000
_cell.angle_alpha   90.00
_cell.angle_beta   90.00
_cell.angle_gamma   90.00
#
_symmetry.space_group_name_H-M   'P 1'
#
loop_
_entity.id
_entity.type
_entity.pdbx_description
1 polymer ?
#
loop_
_entity_poly.entity_id
_entity_poly.type
_entity_poly.pdbx_seq_one_letter_code
_entity_poly.pdbx_strand_id
1 'polypeptide(L)'
;MNEPLDNFTNTSDFPDYAAAFRNCTDEKIPLKKHYLPVIYGIIFLVGFPGNAVAISTYICKMRPWKSSTVIMLNLACTDLLYLTSLPFLIHYYASGENWIFGDFMCKFIRFGFHFNLYSSILFLTCFSIFRYFVISHPMSCFCIHRTRWAVVACAGVWIISLVAVIPMTFLITSTTRTNSSACLDLTSSDDLTTIKWYNLILTATTFCLPLVIVTLCYAMIIYTLNQGPRTHSGLKQKARRLTILLLLVFYICFLPFHILRVIRIESRLLSISCSVENQIHEAYIFSRPLAALNTFGNLLLYVVVSDNFQQAICSMVRCKASGDLEQAKKISYSNNP
;
A
#
# COMPACT_ATOMS: atom_id res chain seq x y z
N MET A 1 27.63 -28.07 73.50
CA MET A 1 28.13 -28.58 72.26
C MET A 1 27.14 -27.99 71.25
N ASN A 2 27.63 -26.99 70.57
CA ASN A 2 26.90 -26.14 69.63
C ASN A 2 27.03 -26.74 68.22
N GLU A 3 25.96 -26.97 67.51
CA GLU A 3 25.96 -27.07 66.07
C GLU A 3 25.17 -25.90 65.50
N PRO A 4 25.68 -25.21 64.49
CA PRO A 4 25.00 -24.06 63.90
C PRO A 4 24.04 -24.47 62.77
N LEU A 5 22.89 -23.83 62.77
CA LEU A 5 21.92 -23.83 61.64
C LEU A 5 22.52 -23.05 60.49
N ASP A 6 22.90 -23.73 59.40
CA ASP A 6 23.29 -23.09 58.17
C ASP A 6 22.11 -22.99 57.21
N ASN A 7 21.76 -21.71 56.95
CA ASN A 7 21.32 -21.11 55.71
C ASN A 7 20.56 -21.91 54.69
N PHE A 8 19.27 -21.73 54.68
CA PHE A 8 18.42 -21.87 53.53
C PHE A 8 18.28 -20.50 52.85
N THR A 9 19.22 -20.16 51.99
CA THR A 9 19.07 -19.07 51.00
C THR A 9 19.64 -19.56 49.69
N ASN A 10 18.75 -19.97 48.78
CA ASN A 10 18.95 -19.82 47.34
C ASN A 10 17.61 -19.98 46.64
N THR A 11 16.83 -18.90 46.66
CA THR A 11 15.77 -18.61 45.69
C THR A 11 16.41 -17.87 44.52
N SER A 12 16.97 -18.59 43.54
CA SER A 12 17.38 -18.01 42.28
C SER A 12 17.66 -19.05 41.18
N ASP A 13 16.81 -20.02 41.06
CA ASP A 13 16.78 -20.89 39.87
C ASP A 13 15.38 -20.95 39.26
N PHE A 14 14.79 -19.78 38.96
CA PHE A 14 13.85 -19.68 37.88
C PHE A 14 14.67 -19.38 36.63
N PRO A 15 14.83 -20.35 35.71
CA PRO A 15 15.47 -20.06 34.44
C PRO A 15 14.70 -18.95 33.77
N ASP A 16 15.42 -17.96 33.30
CA ASP A 16 14.93 -16.78 32.61
C ASP A 16 14.30 -17.17 31.27
N TYR A 17 13.12 -17.78 31.32
CA TYR A 17 12.31 -18.15 30.16
C TYR A 17 12.00 -16.93 29.28
N ALA A 18 11.96 -15.75 29.88
CA ALA A 18 11.75 -14.50 29.15
C ALA A 18 12.94 -14.10 28.28
N ALA A 19 14.17 -14.44 28.67
CA ALA A 19 15.37 -14.17 27.89
C ALA A 19 15.55 -15.16 26.73
N ALA A 20 15.15 -16.43 26.90
CA ALA A 20 15.21 -17.46 25.85
C ALA A 20 14.21 -17.18 24.73
N PHE A 21 13.04 -16.58 25.03
CA PHE A 21 12.01 -16.25 24.02
C PHE A 21 12.33 -15.02 23.16
N ARG A 22 13.27 -14.15 23.56
CA ARG A 22 13.63 -12.95 22.76
C ARG A 22 14.42 -13.24 21.48
N ASN A 23 14.96 -14.44 21.30
CA ASN A 23 15.89 -14.78 20.20
C ASN A 23 15.26 -15.59 19.07
N CYS A 24 13.95 -15.79 19.05
CA CYS A 24 13.28 -16.60 18.00
C CYS A 24 13.38 -16.00 16.57
N THR A 25 13.65 -14.71 16.44
CA THR A 25 13.57 -14.01 15.16
C THR A 25 14.90 -13.87 14.41
N ASP A 26 15.98 -14.50 14.88
CA ASP A 26 17.31 -14.33 14.30
C ASP A 26 17.63 -15.32 13.16
N GLU A 27 16.74 -16.25 12.85
CA GLU A 27 16.95 -17.12 11.71
C GLU A 27 16.73 -16.31 10.42
N LYS A 28 17.85 -16.06 9.72
CA LYS A 28 17.84 -15.38 8.42
C LYS A 28 17.04 -16.23 7.45
N ILE A 29 15.88 -15.73 7.05
CA ILE A 29 15.04 -16.38 6.04
C ILE A 29 15.76 -16.23 4.69
N PRO A 30 16.39 -17.29 4.14
CA PRO A 30 17.17 -17.17 2.91
C PRO A 30 16.33 -16.70 1.73
N LEU A 31 15.03 -16.98 1.77
CA LEU A 31 14.08 -16.58 0.73
C LEU A 31 13.87 -15.06 0.65
N LYS A 32 14.00 -14.31 1.75
CA LYS A 32 13.88 -12.84 1.74
C LYS A 32 14.89 -12.19 0.80
N LYS A 33 16.11 -12.67 0.78
CA LYS A 33 17.23 -12.10 0.00
C LYS A 33 16.97 -12.14 -1.51
N HIS A 34 16.26 -13.13 -1.99
CA HIS A 34 16.00 -13.30 -3.43
C HIS A 34 14.58 -12.85 -3.83
N TYR A 35 13.57 -13.23 -3.05
CA TYR A 35 12.18 -12.95 -3.38
C TYR A 35 11.85 -11.45 -3.31
N LEU A 36 12.17 -10.77 -2.19
CA LEU A 36 11.76 -9.39 -2.01
C LEU A 36 12.39 -8.41 -3.01
N PRO A 37 13.72 -8.48 -3.32
CA PRO A 37 14.29 -7.60 -4.33
C PRO A 37 13.68 -7.78 -5.72
N VAL A 38 13.39 -9.02 -6.11
CA VAL A 38 12.80 -9.32 -7.43
C VAL A 38 11.39 -8.74 -7.52
N ILE A 39 10.52 -8.99 -6.53
CA ILE A 39 9.14 -8.49 -6.56
C ILE A 39 9.10 -6.97 -6.46
N TYR A 40 9.85 -6.36 -5.54
CA TYR A 40 9.93 -4.89 -5.47
C TYR A 40 10.56 -4.27 -6.72
N GLY A 41 11.50 -4.97 -7.37
CA GLY A 41 12.07 -4.57 -8.66
C GLY A 41 11.01 -4.53 -9.76
N ILE A 42 10.18 -5.57 -9.87
CA ILE A 42 9.06 -5.62 -10.83
C ILE A 42 8.05 -4.49 -10.53
N ILE A 43 7.69 -4.32 -9.24
CA ILE A 43 6.76 -3.25 -8.82
C ILE A 43 7.31 -1.87 -9.20
N PHE A 44 8.60 -1.63 -8.99
CA PHE A 44 9.24 -0.38 -9.37
C PHE A 44 9.28 -0.16 -10.88
N LEU A 45 9.76 -1.14 -11.64
CA LEU A 45 9.95 -1.03 -13.10
C LEU A 45 8.64 -0.81 -13.86
N VAL A 46 7.53 -1.35 -13.39
CA VAL A 46 6.22 -1.17 -14.03
C VAL A 46 5.43 -0.04 -13.37
N GLY A 47 5.43 0.01 -12.03
CA GLY A 47 4.64 0.97 -11.25
C GLY A 47 5.11 2.41 -11.44
N PHE A 48 6.42 2.66 -11.38
CA PHE A 48 6.96 4.02 -11.48
C PHE A 48 6.65 4.68 -12.84
N PRO A 49 7.01 4.11 -13.99
CA PRO A 49 6.67 4.72 -15.27
C PRO A 49 5.16 4.75 -15.51
N GLY A 50 4.41 3.73 -15.08
CA GLY A 50 2.96 3.70 -15.22
C GLY A 50 2.25 4.84 -14.49
N ASN A 51 2.59 5.10 -13.24
CA ASN A 51 2.02 6.22 -12.47
C ASN A 51 2.52 7.58 -12.97
N ALA A 52 3.78 7.70 -13.43
CA ALA A 52 4.29 8.92 -14.05
C ALA A 52 3.53 9.28 -15.33
N VAL A 53 3.25 8.29 -16.18
CA VAL A 53 2.41 8.45 -17.39
C VAL A 53 0.99 8.82 -17.00
N ALA A 54 0.42 8.20 -15.98
CA ALA A 54 -0.92 8.52 -15.49
C ALA A 54 -1.01 9.99 -15.04
N ILE A 55 -0.08 10.46 -14.22
CA ILE A 55 -0.03 11.86 -13.76
C ILE A 55 0.08 12.81 -14.94
N SER A 56 1.02 12.55 -15.88
CA SER A 56 1.20 13.37 -17.07
C SER A 56 -0.07 13.44 -17.93
N THR A 57 -0.76 12.31 -18.10
CA THR A 57 -2.01 12.25 -18.86
C THR A 57 -3.12 13.06 -18.17
N TYR A 58 -3.29 12.92 -16.85
CA TYR A 58 -4.29 13.69 -16.10
C TYR A 58 -4.04 15.19 -16.15
N ILE A 59 -2.80 15.63 -16.06
CA ILE A 59 -2.43 17.06 -16.09
C ILE A 59 -2.55 17.65 -17.49
N CYS A 60 -2.02 16.97 -18.51
CA CYS A 60 -1.85 17.53 -19.84
C CYS A 60 -3.06 17.32 -20.78
N LYS A 61 -3.77 16.19 -20.64
CA LYS A 61 -4.79 15.75 -21.62
C LYS A 61 -6.20 15.71 -21.09
N MET A 62 -6.44 15.69 -19.77
CA MET A 62 -7.77 15.45 -19.21
C MET A 62 -8.39 16.67 -18.54
N ARG A 63 -8.22 17.85 -19.11
CA ARG A 63 -8.90 19.08 -18.66
C ARG A 63 -10.18 19.31 -19.45
N PRO A 64 -11.27 19.84 -18.80
CA PRO A 64 -11.41 20.17 -17.38
C PRO A 64 -11.56 18.94 -16.50
N TRP A 65 -10.99 18.99 -15.28
CA TRP A 65 -10.99 17.85 -14.35
C TRP A 65 -12.37 17.54 -13.78
N LYS A 66 -12.76 16.30 -13.89
CA LYS A 66 -13.92 15.72 -13.19
C LYS A 66 -13.51 15.26 -11.80
N SER A 67 -14.48 15.10 -10.88
CA SER A 67 -14.23 14.62 -9.52
C SER A 67 -13.43 13.30 -9.48
N SER A 68 -13.76 12.35 -10.33
CA SER A 68 -13.00 11.08 -10.45
C SER A 68 -11.55 11.29 -10.89
N THR A 69 -11.30 12.25 -11.80
CA THR A 69 -9.95 12.56 -12.27
C THR A 69 -9.08 13.14 -11.15
N VAL A 70 -9.65 14.01 -10.31
CA VAL A 70 -8.94 14.58 -9.15
C VAL A 70 -8.53 13.49 -8.18
N ILE A 71 -9.43 12.58 -7.83
CA ILE A 71 -9.15 11.48 -6.91
C ILE A 71 -8.06 10.56 -7.48
N MET A 72 -8.17 10.17 -8.77
CA MET A 72 -7.20 9.29 -9.42
C MET A 72 -5.81 9.94 -9.58
N LEU A 73 -5.75 11.25 -9.82
CA LEU A 73 -4.49 12.00 -9.85
C LEU A 73 -3.79 11.95 -8.48
N ASN A 74 -4.52 12.20 -7.39
CA ASN A 74 -3.96 12.14 -6.03
C ASN A 74 -3.50 10.72 -5.67
N LEU A 75 -4.26 9.70 -6.06
CA LEU A 75 -3.87 8.30 -5.89
C LEU A 75 -2.56 7.99 -6.63
N ALA A 76 -2.41 8.41 -7.88
CA ALA A 76 -1.17 8.23 -8.64
C ALA A 76 0.02 8.99 -8.00
N CYS A 77 -0.22 10.16 -7.41
CA CYS A 77 0.81 10.91 -6.69
C CYS A 77 1.31 10.16 -5.45
N THR A 78 0.41 9.57 -4.63
CA THR A 78 0.82 8.77 -3.46
C THR A 78 1.55 7.49 -3.86
N ASP A 79 1.11 6.83 -4.94
CA ASP A 79 1.81 5.68 -5.50
C ASP A 79 3.23 6.04 -5.94
N LEU A 80 3.39 7.15 -6.67
CA LEU A 80 4.69 7.58 -7.15
C LEU A 80 5.65 7.94 -6.00
N LEU A 81 5.15 8.62 -4.95
CA LEU A 81 5.93 8.91 -3.74
C LEU A 81 6.46 7.63 -3.07
N TYR A 82 5.63 6.61 -2.93
CA TYR A 82 6.06 5.33 -2.38
C TYR A 82 7.06 4.62 -3.29
N LEU A 83 6.80 4.59 -4.60
CA LEU A 83 7.65 3.90 -5.57
C LEU A 83 9.07 4.47 -5.60
N THR A 84 9.28 5.77 -5.32
CA THR A 84 10.63 6.36 -5.19
C THR A 84 11.44 5.76 -4.06
N SER A 85 10.80 5.16 -3.06
CA SER A 85 11.46 4.52 -1.91
C SER A 85 11.91 3.08 -2.19
N LEU A 86 11.36 2.41 -3.21
CA LEU A 86 11.63 1.00 -3.48
C LEU A 86 13.08 0.66 -3.83
N PRO A 87 13.85 1.48 -4.57
CA PRO A 87 15.25 1.19 -4.84
C PRO A 87 16.08 0.97 -3.58
N PHE A 88 15.80 1.71 -2.50
CA PHE A 88 16.48 1.55 -1.21
C PHE A 88 16.11 0.22 -0.53
N LEU A 89 14.84 -0.19 -0.61
CA LEU A 89 14.39 -1.49 -0.10
C LEU A 89 14.96 -2.66 -0.91
N ILE A 90 15.04 -2.52 -2.22
CA ILE A 90 15.67 -3.51 -3.11
C ILE A 90 17.12 -3.73 -2.70
N HIS A 91 17.89 -2.64 -2.55
CA HIS A 91 19.27 -2.71 -2.10
C HIS A 91 19.40 -3.36 -0.71
N TYR A 92 18.56 -2.96 0.25
CA TYR A 92 18.56 -3.49 1.62
C TYR A 92 18.39 -5.02 1.66
N TYR A 93 17.39 -5.55 0.96
CA TYR A 93 17.15 -6.99 0.94
C TYR A 93 18.19 -7.74 0.10
N ALA A 94 18.63 -7.21 -1.02
CA ALA A 94 19.68 -7.78 -1.85
C ALA A 94 21.03 -7.90 -1.12
N SER A 95 21.33 -6.92 -0.25
CA SER A 95 22.54 -6.89 0.59
C SER A 95 22.44 -7.75 1.86
N GLY A 96 21.40 -8.60 2.00
CA GLY A 96 21.22 -9.47 3.15
C GLY A 96 20.81 -8.74 4.43
N GLU A 97 19.88 -7.78 4.28
CA GLU A 97 19.32 -6.98 5.38
C GLU A 97 20.35 -6.05 6.06
N ASN A 98 21.33 -5.55 5.30
CA ASN A 98 22.26 -4.54 5.77
C ASN A 98 21.80 -3.13 5.36
N TRP A 99 21.45 -2.29 6.33
CA TRP A 99 20.92 -0.94 6.13
C TRP A 99 22.03 0.10 6.24
N ILE A 100 22.38 0.72 5.12
CA ILE A 100 23.48 1.70 5.03
C ILE A 100 23.00 3.17 4.93
N PHE A 101 21.69 3.41 4.82
CA PHE A 101 21.15 4.73 4.47
C PHE A 101 20.78 5.60 5.70
N GLY A 102 21.14 5.16 6.92
CA GLY A 102 20.88 5.89 8.16
C GLY A 102 19.43 5.81 8.67
N ASP A 103 19.22 6.30 9.91
CA ASP A 103 17.94 6.19 10.62
C ASP A 103 16.82 7.01 9.97
N PHE A 104 17.13 8.23 9.53
CA PHE A 104 16.14 9.09 8.85
C PHE A 104 15.53 8.40 7.64
N MET A 105 16.36 7.82 6.77
CA MET A 105 15.87 7.16 5.55
C MET A 105 15.10 5.88 5.89
N CYS A 106 15.47 5.15 6.94
CA CYS A 106 14.72 3.99 7.43
C CYS A 106 13.28 4.41 7.83
N LYS A 107 13.16 5.44 8.67
CA LYS A 107 11.86 5.97 9.09
C LYS A 107 11.05 6.50 7.89
N PHE A 108 11.69 7.22 6.98
CA PHE A 108 11.05 7.77 5.80
C PHE A 108 10.45 6.69 4.89
N ILE A 109 11.17 5.59 4.62
CA ILE A 109 10.69 4.51 3.78
C ILE A 109 9.56 3.74 4.45
N ARG A 110 9.67 3.48 5.76
CA ARG A 110 8.60 2.82 6.52
C ARG A 110 7.35 3.71 6.59
N PHE A 111 7.53 4.99 6.83
CA PHE A 111 6.45 5.97 6.71
C PHE A 111 5.81 5.96 5.32
N GLY A 112 6.60 6.04 4.26
CA GLY A 112 6.14 6.06 2.88
C GLY A 112 5.29 4.84 2.51
N PHE A 113 5.69 3.65 2.94
CA PHE A 113 4.91 2.43 2.73
C PHE A 113 3.52 2.51 3.38
N HIS A 114 3.46 2.85 4.67
CA HIS A 114 2.18 2.90 5.39
C HIS A 114 1.32 4.08 4.94
N PHE A 115 1.95 5.20 4.62
CA PHE A 115 1.26 6.37 4.08
C PHE A 115 0.59 6.06 2.74
N ASN A 116 1.30 5.42 1.80
CA ASN A 116 0.73 4.97 0.54
C ASN A 116 -0.40 3.96 0.78
N LEU A 117 -0.19 2.98 1.68
CA LEU A 117 -1.18 1.96 1.99
C LEU A 117 -2.51 2.58 2.43
N TYR A 118 -2.49 3.44 3.45
CA TYR A 118 -3.73 4.02 4.01
C TYR A 118 -4.34 5.09 3.12
N SER A 119 -3.53 5.94 2.49
CA SER A 119 -4.05 6.93 1.54
C SER A 119 -4.71 6.25 0.34
N SER A 120 -4.15 5.17 -0.20
CA SER A 120 -4.75 4.41 -1.30
C SER A 120 -6.11 3.82 -0.91
N ILE A 121 -6.22 3.20 0.27
CA ILE A 121 -7.50 2.68 0.78
C ILE A 121 -8.54 3.80 0.87
N LEU A 122 -8.18 4.94 1.45
CA LEU A 122 -9.08 6.08 1.62
C LEU A 122 -9.46 6.74 0.28
N PHE A 123 -8.51 6.91 -0.67
CA PHE A 123 -8.83 7.42 -2.01
C PHE A 123 -9.76 6.49 -2.78
N LEU A 124 -9.54 5.18 -2.74
CA LEU A 124 -10.43 4.20 -3.36
C LEU A 124 -11.83 4.20 -2.72
N THR A 125 -11.90 4.45 -1.41
CA THR A 125 -13.16 4.60 -0.69
C THR A 125 -13.90 5.87 -1.12
N CYS A 126 -13.22 7.01 -1.16
CA CYS A 126 -13.78 8.25 -1.68
C CYS A 126 -14.26 8.07 -3.14
N PHE A 127 -13.47 7.44 -3.98
CA PHE A 127 -13.85 7.14 -5.35
C PHE A 127 -15.13 6.31 -5.43
N SER A 128 -15.27 5.28 -4.57
CA SER A 128 -16.46 4.42 -4.52
C SER A 128 -17.71 5.20 -4.10
N ILE A 129 -17.58 6.08 -3.10
CA ILE A 129 -18.66 6.98 -2.65
C ILE A 129 -19.09 7.93 -3.77
N PHE A 130 -18.14 8.61 -4.44
CA PHE A 130 -18.46 9.51 -5.55
C PHE A 130 -19.14 8.76 -6.70
N ARG A 131 -18.71 7.54 -7.02
CA ARG A 131 -19.35 6.70 -8.02
C ARG A 131 -20.77 6.30 -7.65
N TYR A 132 -20.99 5.95 -6.39
CA TYR A 132 -22.33 5.64 -5.89
C TYR A 132 -23.28 6.82 -6.12
N PHE A 133 -22.91 8.01 -5.69
CA PHE A 133 -23.77 9.19 -5.88
C PHE A 133 -24.04 9.53 -7.34
N VAL A 134 -23.02 9.43 -8.20
CA VAL A 134 -23.17 9.71 -9.64
C VAL A 134 -24.15 8.74 -10.31
N ILE A 135 -24.16 7.46 -9.89
CA ILE A 135 -24.97 6.43 -10.54
C ILE A 135 -26.37 6.34 -9.93
N SER A 136 -26.47 6.41 -8.59
CA SER A 136 -27.73 6.19 -7.87
C SER A 136 -28.59 7.46 -7.74
N HIS A 137 -27.97 8.66 -7.76
CA HIS A 137 -28.65 9.92 -7.54
C HIS A 137 -28.26 10.99 -8.58
N PRO A 138 -28.49 10.77 -9.87
CA PRO A 138 -28.00 11.68 -10.92
C PRO A 138 -28.62 13.08 -10.87
N MET A 139 -29.86 13.19 -10.41
CA MET A 139 -30.62 14.47 -10.37
C MET A 139 -30.50 15.22 -9.04
N SER A 140 -30.40 14.51 -7.90
CA SER A 140 -30.48 15.10 -6.57
C SER A 140 -29.14 15.65 -6.05
N CYS A 141 -28.02 15.20 -6.59
CA CYS A 141 -26.66 15.50 -6.07
C CYS A 141 -25.87 16.43 -6.99
N PHE A 142 -26.49 17.48 -7.54
CA PHE A 142 -25.80 18.48 -8.37
C PHE A 142 -24.58 19.11 -7.65
N CYS A 143 -24.64 19.22 -6.32
CA CYS A 143 -23.53 19.74 -5.50
C CYS A 143 -22.32 18.81 -5.50
N ILE A 144 -22.50 17.48 -5.45
CA ILE A 144 -21.40 16.49 -5.36
C ILE A 144 -20.67 16.35 -6.71
N HIS A 145 -21.33 16.67 -7.83
CA HIS A 145 -20.72 16.71 -9.15
C HIS A 145 -19.67 17.82 -9.29
N ARG A 146 -19.66 18.81 -8.39
CA ARG A 146 -18.65 19.88 -8.42
C ARG A 146 -17.29 19.33 -7.99
N THR A 147 -16.28 19.55 -8.80
CA THR A 147 -14.87 19.18 -8.55
C THR A 147 -14.35 19.67 -7.19
N ARG A 148 -14.93 20.74 -6.63
CA ARG A 148 -14.57 21.28 -5.31
C ARG A 148 -14.70 20.26 -4.19
N TRP A 149 -15.77 19.46 -4.18
CA TRP A 149 -15.95 18.43 -3.14
C TRP A 149 -14.94 17.30 -3.26
N ALA A 150 -14.53 16.94 -4.47
CA ALA A 150 -13.44 15.98 -4.68
C ALA A 150 -12.09 16.53 -4.17
N VAL A 151 -11.82 17.82 -4.37
CA VAL A 151 -10.61 18.48 -3.84
C VAL A 151 -10.62 18.47 -2.31
N VAL A 152 -11.75 18.84 -1.68
CA VAL A 152 -11.90 18.83 -0.21
C VAL A 152 -11.73 17.40 0.33
N ALA A 153 -12.35 16.41 -0.30
CA ALA A 153 -12.20 15.01 0.09
C ALA A 153 -10.74 14.54 -0.03
N CYS A 154 -10.04 14.89 -1.12
CA CYS A 154 -8.63 14.57 -1.28
C CYS A 154 -7.76 15.24 -0.20
N ALA A 155 -7.99 16.50 0.11
CA ALA A 155 -7.29 17.19 1.21
C ALA A 155 -7.53 16.49 2.54
N GLY A 156 -8.77 16.08 2.82
CA GLY A 156 -9.11 15.28 3.99
C GLY A 156 -8.35 13.94 4.04
N VAL A 157 -8.26 13.21 2.92
CA VAL A 157 -7.50 11.97 2.84
C VAL A 157 -6.01 12.20 3.15
N TRP A 158 -5.38 13.24 2.59
CA TRP A 158 -4.00 13.58 2.90
C TRP A 158 -3.79 13.82 4.39
N ILE A 159 -4.64 14.65 5.01
CA ILE A 159 -4.56 14.99 6.44
C ILE A 159 -4.77 13.74 7.30
N ILE A 160 -5.82 12.96 7.05
CA ILE A 160 -6.14 11.75 7.83
C ILE A 160 -5.00 10.74 7.72
N SER A 161 -4.45 10.51 6.53
CA SER A 161 -3.34 9.59 6.32
C SER A 161 -2.06 10.05 7.03
N LEU A 162 -1.75 11.36 7.03
CA LEU A 162 -0.62 11.92 7.76
C LEU A 162 -0.80 11.72 9.27
N VAL A 163 -1.95 12.12 9.83
CA VAL A 163 -2.24 11.96 11.27
C VAL A 163 -2.21 10.49 11.69
N ALA A 164 -2.69 9.59 10.82
CA ALA A 164 -2.68 8.16 11.09
C ALA A 164 -1.28 7.55 11.09
N VAL A 165 -0.33 8.04 10.30
CA VAL A 165 0.98 7.42 10.11
C VAL A 165 2.10 8.10 10.90
N ILE A 166 2.00 9.40 11.18
CA ILE A 166 3.01 10.14 11.94
C ILE A 166 3.40 9.46 13.28
N PRO A 167 2.48 8.96 14.12
CA PRO A 167 2.85 8.30 15.37
C PRO A 167 3.75 7.08 15.17
N MET A 168 3.62 6.37 14.04
CA MET A 168 4.51 5.23 13.73
C MET A 168 5.98 5.63 13.65
N THR A 169 6.29 6.84 13.17
CA THR A 169 7.69 7.27 12.99
C THR A 169 8.43 7.38 14.31
N PHE A 170 7.70 7.62 15.41
CA PHE A 170 8.24 7.64 16.77
C PHE A 170 8.40 6.24 17.38
N LEU A 171 7.61 5.28 16.91
CA LEU A 171 7.65 3.89 17.37
C LEU A 171 8.63 3.02 16.59
N ILE A 172 9.11 3.50 15.43
CA ILE A 172 10.11 2.80 14.62
C ILE A 172 11.50 3.22 15.04
N THR A 173 12.32 2.25 15.43
CA THR A 173 13.74 2.46 15.76
C THR A 173 14.62 1.66 14.81
N SER A 174 15.76 2.25 14.41
CA SER A 174 16.84 1.48 13.79
C SER A 174 17.73 0.92 14.89
N THR A 175 17.95 -0.39 14.89
CA THR A 175 18.91 -1.01 15.82
C THR A 175 20.21 -1.32 15.09
N THR A 176 21.32 -0.85 15.64
CA THR A 176 22.66 -1.28 15.24
C THR A 176 22.98 -2.58 15.97
N ARG A 177 23.07 -3.69 15.24
CA ARG A 177 23.68 -4.93 15.71
C ARG A 177 25.20 -4.85 15.51
N THR A 178 25.95 -5.61 16.27
CA THR A 178 27.42 -5.57 16.38
C THR A 178 28.19 -5.57 15.04
N ASN A 179 27.57 -5.94 13.89
CA ASN A 179 28.17 -5.90 12.55
C ASN A 179 27.22 -5.51 11.41
N SER A 180 25.97 -5.16 11.68
CA SER A 180 25.02 -4.72 10.64
C SER A 180 23.93 -3.85 11.23
N SER A 181 23.55 -2.80 10.51
CA SER A 181 22.40 -1.97 10.85
C SER A 181 21.14 -2.57 10.21
N ALA A 182 20.09 -2.81 10.98
CA ALA A 182 18.82 -3.29 10.47
C ALA A 182 17.76 -2.18 10.55
N CYS A 183 17.04 -1.95 9.43
CA CYS A 183 15.86 -1.08 9.40
C CYS A 183 14.65 -1.88 9.87
N LEU A 184 14.34 -1.82 11.17
CA LEU A 184 13.23 -2.57 11.75
C LEU A 184 11.87 -2.03 11.33
N ASP A 185 10.86 -2.88 11.44
CA ASP A 185 9.47 -2.51 11.24
C ASP A 185 8.77 -2.26 12.59
N LEU A 186 7.59 -1.63 12.56
CA LEU A 186 6.75 -1.40 13.74
C LEU A 186 6.52 -2.66 14.57
N THR A 187 6.32 -3.80 13.92
CA THR A 187 6.09 -5.09 14.60
C THR A 187 7.32 -5.63 15.33
N SER A 188 8.47 -5.01 15.18
CA SER A 188 9.74 -5.40 15.81
C SER A 188 10.13 -4.53 17.01
N SER A 189 9.31 -3.55 17.39
CA SER A 189 9.54 -2.68 18.55
C SER A 189 9.30 -3.39 19.88
N ASP A 190 9.86 -2.87 20.97
CA ASP A 190 9.78 -3.46 22.31
C ASP A 190 8.45 -3.14 23.03
N ASP A 191 7.82 -1.99 22.77
CA ASP A 191 6.51 -1.63 23.35
C ASP A 191 5.35 -2.24 22.57
N LEU A 192 5.17 -3.53 22.70
CA LEU A 192 4.17 -4.30 21.99
C LEU A 192 2.73 -3.95 22.39
N THR A 193 2.50 -3.53 23.63
CA THR A 193 1.14 -3.23 24.12
C THR A 193 0.60 -1.96 23.47
N THR A 194 1.37 -0.89 23.46
CA THR A 194 1.00 0.36 22.78
C THR A 194 0.84 0.13 21.29
N ILE A 195 1.74 -0.62 20.66
CA ILE A 195 1.66 -0.96 19.24
C ILE A 195 0.42 -1.77 18.91
N LYS A 196 0.03 -2.72 19.75
CA LYS A 196 -1.20 -3.51 19.57
C LYS A 196 -2.43 -2.61 19.48
N TRP A 197 -2.65 -1.77 20.47
CA TRP A 197 -3.82 -0.89 20.50
C TRP A 197 -3.80 0.11 19.34
N TYR A 198 -2.67 0.73 19.07
CA TYR A 198 -2.51 1.61 17.94
C TYR A 198 -2.83 0.90 16.61
N ASN A 199 -2.28 -0.30 16.41
CA ASN A 199 -2.53 -1.08 15.19
C ASN A 199 -3.98 -1.53 15.04
N LEU A 200 -4.66 -1.92 16.13
CA LEU A 200 -6.07 -2.31 16.10
C LEU A 200 -6.97 -1.12 15.71
N ILE A 201 -6.77 0.05 16.36
CA ILE A 201 -7.52 1.26 16.04
C ILE A 201 -7.27 1.67 14.58
N LEU A 202 -6.02 1.66 14.14
CA LEU A 202 -5.63 1.99 12.79
C LEU A 202 -6.27 1.03 11.77
N THR A 203 -6.22 -0.28 12.01
CA THR A 203 -6.84 -1.29 11.14
C THR A 203 -8.36 -1.14 11.10
N ALA A 204 -9.01 -0.92 12.23
CA ALA A 204 -10.46 -0.73 12.29
C ALA A 204 -10.90 0.51 11.50
N THR A 205 -10.22 1.64 11.66
CA THR A 205 -10.60 2.93 11.07
C THR A 205 -10.17 3.10 9.63
N THR A 206 -8.96 2.64 9.25
CA THR A 206 -8.39 2.88 7.92
C THR A 206 -8.53 1.69 6.97
N PHE A 207 -8.97 0.52 7.43
CA PHE A 207 -9.20 -0.64 6.59
C PHE A 207 -10.60 -1.25 6.76
N CYS A 208 -11.02 -1.66 7.98
CA CYS A 208 -12.31 -2.35 8.15
C CYS A 208 -13.50 -1.45 7.81
N LEU A 209 -13.53 -0.21 8.32
CA LEU A 209 -14.58 0.76 8.00
C LEU A 209 -14.61 1.09 6.49
N PRO A 210 -13.51 1.45 5.81
CA PRO A 210 -13.45 1.59 4.36
C PRO A 210 -13.95 0.36 3.60
N LEU A 211 -13.55 -0.85 3.98
CA LEU A 211 -14.00 -2.08 3.32
C LEU A 211 -15.53 -2.22 3.36
N VAL A 212 -16.16 -1.96 4.51
CA VAL A 212 -17.62 -1.97 4.65
C VAL A 212 -18.25 -0.91 3.74
N ILE A 213 -17.75 0.32 3.75
CA ILE A 213 -18.27 1.42 2.92
C ILE A 213 -18.18 1.06 1.42
N VAL A 214 -17.03 0.58 0.97
CA VAL A 214 -16.81 0.19 -0.43
C VAL A 214 -17.77 -0.92 -0.83
N THR A 215 -17.90 -1.96 0.00
CA THR A 215 -18.83 -3.08 -0.25
C THR A 215 -20.28 -2.62 -0.36
N LEU A 216 -20.74 -1.76 0.55
CA LEU A 216 -22.08 -1.18 0.52
C LEU A 216 -22.31 -0.30 -0.71
N CYS A 217 -21.36 0.59 -1.05
CA CYS A 217 -21.46 1.42 -2.25
C CYS A 217 -21.65 0.60 -3.52
N TYR A 218 -20.88 -0.47 -3.67
CA TYR A 218 -20.98 -1.31 -4.86
C TYR A 218 -22.20 -2.24 -4.87
N ALA A 219 -22.64 -2.72 -3.71
CA ALA A 219 -23.91 -3.44 -3.59
C ALA A 219 -25.07 -2.55 -4.04
N MET A 220 -25.12 -1.30 -3.60
CA MET A 220 -26.13 -0.33 -3.98
C MET A 220 -26.05 0.08 -5.46
N ILE A 221 -24.84 0.25 -6.01
CA ILE A 221 -24.65 0.51 -7.44
C ILE A 221 -25.20 -0.63 -8.28
N ILE A 222 -24.88 -1.88 -7.95
CA ILE A 222 -25.39 -3.07 -8.67
C ILE A 222 -26.90 -3.16 -8.55
N TYR A 223 -27.45 -2.94 -7.37
CA TYR A 223 -28.91 -2.93 -7.14
C TYR A 223 -29.60 -1.89 -8.01
N THR A 224 -29.14 -0.62 -8.00
CA THR A 224 -29.69 0.47 -8.82
C THR A 224 -29.61 0.17 -10.32
N LEU A 225 -28.48 -0.35 -10.79
CA LEU A 225 -28.29 -0.70 -12.19
C LEU A 225 -29.19 -1.86 -12.64
N ASN A 226 -29.54 -2.79 -11.74
CA ASN A 226 -30.43 -3.90 -12.07
C ASN A 226 -31.89 -3.46 -12.19
N GLN A 227 -32.30 -2.43 -11.46
CA GLN A 227 -33.65 -1.86 -11.57
C GLN A 227 -33.83 -0.93 -12.78
N GLY A 228 -32.76 -0.38 -13.33
CA GLY A 228 -32.81 0.53 -14.47
C GLY A 228 -33.09 -0.17 -15.81
N PRO A 229 -33.55 0.58 -16.84
CA PRO A 229 -33.90 0.05 -18.15
C PRO A 229 -32.74 -0.70 -18.80
N ARG A 230 -33.06 -1.71 -19.63
CA ARG A 230 -32.05 -2.58 -20.30
C ARG A 230 -31.14 -1.86 -21.30
N THR A 231 -31.50 -0.64 -21.72
CA THR A 231 -30.75 0.20 -22.67
C THR A 231 -29.32 0.57 -22.26
N HIS A 232 -28.94 0.43 -20.98
CA HIS A 232 -27.61 0.79 -20.48
C HIS A 232 -26.67 -0.41 -20.25
N SER A 233 -26.70 -1.41 -21.12
CA SER A 233 -25.87 -2.63 -20.96
C SER A 233 -24.36 -2.33 -20.83
N GLY A 234 -23.83 -1.39 -21.61
CA GLY A 234 -22.41 -0.98 -21.56
C GLY A 234 -22.02 -0.32 -20.24
N LEU A 235 -22.88 0.56 -19.69
CA LEU A 235 -22.64 1.20 -18.39
C LEU A 235 -22.66 0.16 -17.26
N LYS A 236 -23.61 -0.77 -17.28
CA LYS A 236 -23.70 -1.88 -16.32
C LYS A 236 -22.44 -2.75 -16.33
N GLN A 237 -21.95 -3.10 -17.52
CA GLN A 237 -20.76 -3.93 -17.68
C GLN A 237 -19.51 -3.19 -17.15
N LYS A 238 -19.36 -1.91 -17.45
CA LYS A 238 -18.25 -1.08 -16.98
C LYS A 238 -18.27 -0.94 -15.44
N ALA A 239 -19.44 -0.66 -14.86
CA ALA A 239 -19.62 -0.58 -13.42
C ALA A 239 -19.27 -1.92 -12.74
N ARG A 240 -19.74 -3.06 -13.31
CA ARG A 240 -19.41 -4.39 -12.77
C ARG A 240 -17.91 -4.70 -12.82
N ARG A 241 -17.22 -4.42 -13.94
CA ARG A 241 -15.77 -4.61 -14.05
C ARG A 241 -15.01 -3.79 -13.01
N LEU A 242 -15.41 -2.54 -12.83
CA LEU A 242 -14.83 -1.64 -11.84
C LEU A 242 -15.04 -2.15 -10.42
N THR A 243 -16.26 -2.62 -10.10
CA THR A 243 -16.57 -3.24 -8.80
C THR A 243 -15.67 -4.44 -8.52
N ILE A 244 -15.58 -5.37 -9.47
CA ILE A 244 -14.74 -6.57 -9.31
C ILE A 244 -13.29 -6.19 -9.08
N LEU A 245 -12.74 -5.27 -9.88
CA LEU A 245 -11.34 -4.86 -9.76
C LEU A 245 -11.05 -4.21 -8.39
N LEU A 246 -11.92 -3.33 -7.91
CA LEU A 246 -11.75 -2.69 -6.60
C LEU A 246 -11.86 -3.68 -5.45
N LEU A 247 -12.82 -4.58 -5.48
CA LEU A 247 -12.93 -5.62 -4.47
C LEU A 247 -11.72 -6.57 -4.50
N LEU A 248 -11.22 -6.93 -5.69
CA LEU A 248 -9.99 -7.72 -5.82
C LEU A 248 -8.79 -7.03 -5.17
N VAL A 249 -8.62 -5.72 -5.38
CA VAL A 249 -7.54 -4.94 -4.73
C VAL A 249 -7.70 -4.99 -3.21
N PHE A 250 -8.91 -4.79 -2.66
CA PHE A 250 -9.12 -4.85 -1.22
C PHE A 250 -8.86 -6.23 -0.62
N TYR A 251 -9.36 -7.30 -1.26
CA TYR A 251 -9.25 -8.65 -0.71
C TYR A 251 -7.90 -9.31 -0.98
N ILE A 252 -7.25 -9.04 -2.11
CA ILE A 252 -5.97 -9.67 -2.45
C ILE A 252 -4.79 -8.83 -1.95
N CYS A 253 -4.83 -7.50 -2.13
CA CYS A 253 -3.68 -6.67 -1.79
C CYS A 253 -3.70 -6.25 -0.31
N PHE A 254 -4.84 -5.83 0.24
CA PHE A 254 -4.85 -5.22 1.57
C PHE A 254 -5.21 -6.18 2.70
N LEU A 255 -6.20 -7.08 2.51
CA LEU A 255 -6.70 -7.94 3.57
C LEU A 255 -5.63 -8.88 4.14
N PRO A 256 -4.80 -9.59 3.33
CA PRO A 256 -3.78 -10.48 3.88
C PRO A 256 -2.76 -9.74 4.75
N PHE A 257 -2.34 -8.54 4.32
CA PHE A 257 -1.41 -7.72 5.07
C PHE A 257 -1.96 -7.30 6.45
N HIS A 258 -3.21 -6.83 6.50
CA HIS A 258 -3.83 -6.40 7.77
C HIS A 258 -4.05 -7.56 8.73
N ILE A 259 -4.52 -8.72 8.24
CA ILE A 259 -4.69 -9.93 9.05
C ILE A 259 -3.35 -10.39 9.62
N LEU A 260 -2.34 -10.59 8.76
CA LEU A 260 -1.04 -11.11 9.17
C LEU A 260 -0.30 -10.15 10.09
N ARG A 261 -0.50 -8.83 9.94
CA ARG A 261 0.06 -7.83 10.84
C ARG A 261 -0.53 -7.94 12.25
N VAL A 262 -1.84 -8.12 12.38
CA VAL A 262 -2.50 -8.33 13.68
C VAL A 262 -2.01 -9.64 14.30
N ILE A 263 -2.02 -10.74 13.55
CA ILE A 263 -1.53 -12.05 14.01
C ILE A 263 -0.08 -11.97 14.46
N ARG A 264 0.78 -11.24 13.73
CA ARG A 264 2.21 -11.07 14.07
C ARG A 264 2.40 -10.35 15.41
N ILE A 265 1.61 -9.30 15.67
CA ILE A 265 1.69 -8.57 16.95
C ILE A 265 1.17 -9.46 18.10
N GLU A 266 0.05 -10.14 17.91
CA GLU A 266 -0.49 -11.07 18.93
C GLU A 266 0.45 -12.24 19.21
N SER A 267 1.08 -12.80 18.18
CA SER A 267 2.02 -13.92 18.36
C SER A 267 3.23 -13.55 19.23
N ARG A 268 3.69 -12.31 19.17
CA ARG A 268 4.78 -11.80 20.02
C ARG A 268 4.35 -11.56 21.47
N LEU A 269 3.08 -11.27 21.70
CA LEU A 269 2.51 -11.07 23.04
C LEU A 269 2.21 -12.38 23.76
N LEU A 270 1.85 -13.43 23.00
CA LEU A 270 1.37 -14.71 23.57
C LEU A 270 2.49 -15.72 23.83
N SER A 271 3.76 -15.36 23.63
CA SER A 271 4.93 -16.25 23.89
C SER A 271 4.73 -17.67 23.32
N ILE A 272 4.34 -17.75 22.04
CA ILE A 272 4.18 -19.01 21.31
C ILE A 272 5.54 -19.64 20.94
N SER A 273 5.53 -20.91 20.48
CA SER A 273 6.74 -21.60 20.07
C SER A 273 7.47 -20.85 18.93
N CYS A 274 8.81 -20.81 18.97
CA CYS A 274 9.64 -20.13 17.97
C CYS A 274 9.36 -20.56 16.54
N SER A 275 9.06 -21.82 16.31
CA SER A 275 8.73 -22.35 14.97
C SER A 275 7.47 -21.69 14.39
N VAL A 276 6.41 -21.56 15.17
CA VAL A 276 5.15 -20.93 14.75
C VAL A 276 5.34 -19.41 14.60
N GLU A 277 6.09 -18.78 15.51
CA GLU A 277 6.40 -17.35 15.41
C GLU A 277 7.16 -17.01 14.12
N ASN A 278 8.14 -17.83 13.74
CA ASN A 278 8.90 -17.66 12.50
C ASN A 278 8.02 -17.83 11.26
N GLN A 279 7.12 -18.83 11.22
CA GLN A 279 6.18 -19.01 10.12
C GLN A 279 5.23 -17.81 9.96
N ILE A 280 4.70 -17.27 11.06
CA ILE A 280 3.86 -16.06 11.05
C ILE A 280 4.68 -14.86 10.55
N HIS A 281 5.92 -14.72 10.99
CA HIS A 281 6.81 -13.65 10.55
C HIS A 281 7.10 -13.74 9.05
N GLU A 282 7.37 -14.93 8.53
CA GLU A 282 7.54 -15.17 7.10
C GLU A 282 6.28 -14.77 6.31
N ALA A 283 5.12 -15.30 6.70
CA ALA A 283 3.86 -14.97 6.05
C ALA A 283 3.59 -13.46 6.04
N TYR A 284 3.83 -12.76 7.15
CA TYR A 284 3.71 -11.31 7.24
C TYR A 284 4.65 -10.58 6.27
N ILE A 285 5.91 -11.02 6.17
CA ILE A 285 6.87 -10.42 5.24
C ILE A 285 6.44 -10.61 3.79
N PHE A 286 5.93 -11.79 3.42
CA PHE A 286 5.39 -12.05 2.07
C PHE A 286 4.14 -11.24 1.76
N SER A 287 3.36 -10.84 2.75
CA SER A 287 2.17 -10.01 2.55
C SER A 287 2.49 -8.54 2.21
N ARG A 288 3.69 -8.03 2.51
CA ARG A 288 4.09 -6.65 2.21
C ARG A 288 4.14 -6.34 0.71
N PRO A 289 4.80 -7.15 -0.12
CA PRO A 289 4.74 -6.97 -1.58
C PRO A 289 3.32 -7.09 -2.13
N LEU A 290 2.47 -7.96 -1.56
CA LEU A 290 1.06 -8.04 -1.96
C LEU A 290 0.34 -6.69 -1.72
N ALA A 291 0.57 -6.07 -0.56
CA ALA A 291 0.04 -4.73 -0.31
C ALA A 291 0.59 -3.70 -1.30
N ALA A 292 1.87 -3.79 -1.68
CA ALA A 292 2.49 -2.89 -2.66
C ALA A 292 1.96 -3.11 -4.10
N LEU A 293 1.42 -4.28 -4.44
CA LEU A 293 0.78 -4.55 -5.73
C LEU A 293 -0.50 -3.72 -5.96
N ASN A 294 -1.03 -3.03 -4.93
CA ASN A 294 -2.12 -2.09 -5.12
C ASN A 294 -1.79 -1.03 -6.18
N THR A 295 -0.51 -0.62 -6.31
CA THR A 295 -0.05 0.32 -7.34
C THR A 295 -0.36 -0.19 -8.75
N PHE A 296 -0.29 -1.51 -9.01
CA PHE A 296 -0.71 -2.10 -10.28
C PHE A 296 -2.23 -2.13 -10.43
N GLY A 297 -2.94 -2.50 -9.36
CA GLY A 297 -4.39 -2.42 -9.32
C GLY A 297 -4.89 -1.02 -9.66
N ASN A 298 -4.23 0.03 -9.17
CA ASN A 298 -4.52 1.41 -9.47
C ASN A 298 -4.27 1.76 -10.96
N LEU A 299 -3.20 1.26 -11.57
CA LEU A 299 -2.97 1.43 -13.02
C LEU A 299 -4.09 0.82 -13.86
N LEU A 300 -4.56 -0.38 -13.50
CA LEU A 300 -5.69 -1.01 -14.16
C LEU A 300 -6.99 -0.19 -13.97
N LEU A 301 -7.18 0.39 -12.77
CA LEU A 301 -8.32 1.27 -12.51
C LEU A 301 -8.30 2.50 -13.43
N TYR A 302 -7.16 3.14 -13.66
CA TYR A 302 -7.05 4.31 -14.55
C TYR A 302 -7.55 3.97 -15.97
N VAL A 303 -7.18 2.80 -16.46
CA VAL A 303 -7.62 2.33 -17.79
C VAL A 303 -9.12 2.00 -17.79
N VAL A 304 -9.65 1.30 -16.78
CA VAL A 304 -11.05 0.87 -16.73
C VAL A 304 -12.01 2.03 -16.48
N VAL A 305 -11.60 3.02 -15.68
CA VAL A 305 -12.45 4.16 -15.27
C VAL A 305 -12.74 5.11 -16.42
N SER A 306 -11.75 5.39 -17.28
CA SER A 306 -11.82 6.49 -18.23
C SER A 306 -11.46 6.07 -19.65
N ASP A 307 -12.48 6.06 -20.54
CA ASP A 307 -12.26 5.87 -21.98
C ASP A 307 -11.40 6.99 -22.57
N ASN A 308 -11.54 8.22 -22.04
CA ASN A 308 -10.69 9.35 -22.41
C ASN A 308 -9.24 9.11 -22.05
N PHE A 309 -8.96 8.42 -20.93
CA PHE A 309 -7.60 8.05 -20.54
C PHE A 309 -6.99 7.02 -21.50
N GLN A 310 -7.78 6.00 -21.90
CA GLN A 310 -7.35 5.05 -22.92
C GLN A 310 -7.02 5.76 -24.25
N GLN A 311 -7.92 6.63 -24.72
CA GLN A 311 -7.71 7.41 -25.95
C GLN A 311 -6.49 8.33 -25.85
N ALA A 312 -6.29 8.99 -24.69
CA ALA A 312 -5.14 9.87 -24.47
C ALA A 312 -3.81 9.10 -24.51
N ILE A 313 -3.76 7.90 -23.89
CA ILE A 313 -2.57 7.03 -23.98
C ILE A 313 -2.33 6.59 -25.41
N CYS A 314 -3.37 6.10 -26.09
CA CYS A 314 -3.25 5.68 -27.49
C CYS A 314 -2.76 6.82 -28.40
N SER A 315 -3.23 8.05 -28.18
CA SER A 315 -2.78 9.22 -28.94
C SER A 315 -1.30 9.57 -28.67
N MET A 316 -0.86 9.46 -27.41
CA MET A 316 0.54 9.68 -27.06
C MET A 316 1.49 8.65 -27.68
N VAL A 317 1.10 7.37 -27.65
CA VAL A 317 1.88 6.28 -28.26
C VAL A 317 1.94 6.44 -29.79
N ARG A 318 0.82 6.78 -30.42
CA ARG A 318 0.78 7.02 -31.90
C ARG A 318 1.60 8.23 -32.30
N CYS A 319 1.52 9.34 -31.55
CA CYS A 319 2.33 10.53 -31.82
C CYS A 319 3.83 10.22 -31.69
N LYS A 320 4.22 9.43 -30.69
CA LYS A 320 5.62 9.02 -30.50
C LYS A 320 6.09 8.12 -31.65
N ALA A 321 5.31 7.12 -32.04
CA ALA A 321 5.65 6.25 -33.15
C ALA A 321 5.77 7.01 -34.49
N SER A 322 4.90 8.00 -34.72
CA SER A 322 4.98 8.85 -35.92
C SER A 322 6.19 9.76 -35.90
N GLY A 323 6.54 10.34 -34.74
CA GLY A 323 7.74 11.16 -34.56
C GLY A 323 9.03 10.38 -34.76
N ASP A 324 9.11 9.15 -34.20
CA ASP A 324 10.25 8.26 -34.35
C ASP A 324 10.44 7.84 -35.84
N LEU A 325 9.34 7.63 -36.56
CA LEU A 325 9.37 7.28 -38.00
C LEU A 325 9.86 8.45 -38.86
N GLU A 326 9.46 9.68 -38.51
CA GLU A 326 9.87 10.89 -39.23
C GLU A 326 11.33 11.23 -38.96
N GLN A 327 11.81 11.00 -37.73
CA GLN A 327 13.19 11.16 -37.37
C GLN A 327 14.09 10.10 -38.03
N ALA A 328 13.64 8.84 -38.08
CA ALA A 328 14.32 7.77 -38.81
C ALA A 328 14.42 8.05 -40.31
N LYS A 329 13.37 8.62 -40.94
CA LYS A 329 13.40 9.05 -42.34
C LYS A 329 14.38 10.19 -42.54
N LYS A 330 14.45 11.20 -41.67
CA LYS A 330 15.43 12.30 -41.76
C LYS A 330 16.87 11.82 -41.69
N ILE A 331 17.15 10.86 -40.80
CA ILE A 331 18.48 10.24 -40.65
C ILE A 331 18.83 9.43 -41.91
N SER A 332 17.87 8.70 -42.49
CA SER A 332 18.08 7.93 -43.73
C SER A 332 18.34 8.82 -44.94
N TYR A 333 17.71 10.00 -45.01
CA TYR A 333 17.99 11.00 -46.09
C TYR A 333 19.32 11.74 -45.90
N SER A 334 19.81 11.89 -44.69
CA SER A 334 21.09 12.52 -44.38
C SER A 334 22.30 11.64 -44.67
N ASN A 335 22.12 10.32 -44.75
CA ASN A 335 23.17 9.33 -44.93
C ASN A 335 23.27 8.81 -46.39
N ASN A 336 22.52 9.38 -47.33
CA ASN A 336 22.67 9.10 -48.77
C ASN A 336 23.33 10.27 -49.45
N PRO A 337 24.61 10.16 -49.86
CA PRO A 337 25.34 11.24 -50.54
C PRO A 337 24.80 11.51 -51.94
#